data_a683ec7c943789d599609939e0cc1245
#
_entry.id   a683ec7c943789d599609939e0cc1245
#
_cell.length_a   1.000
_cell.length_b   1.000
_cell.length_c   1.000
_cell.angle_alpha   90.00
_cell.angle_beta   90.00
_cell.angle_gamma   90.00
#
_symmetry.space_group_name_H-M   'P 1'
#
loop_
_entity.id
_entity.type
_entity.pdbx_description
1 polymer ?
#
loop_
_entity_poly.entity_id
_entity_poly.type
_entity_poly.pdbx_seq_one_letter_code
_entity_poly.pdbx_strand_id
1 'polypeptide(L)'
;MVPSEGWIQALRSSSQGTTTCELGPENALLRSSTKPDNAPQERKPNYPIPDLRYTITTREVRGEAGMSRFSSKGATLLGLAILTGTSALGSEADVDYRHYSMEAIGGHMQAIVKILRQEVPHSGHLSIHANAIADMARVAPDLFPEGSQGREALPAIWEQPEDFAKRLDAFHSAAEAFKDAAESGDPESIGSAIGGLGQACKGCHDNYREE
;
A
#
# COMPACT_ATOMS: atom_id res chain seq x y z
N MET A 1 10.54 15.04 -8.36
CA MET A 1 11.89 14.89 -8.92
C MET A 1 12.68 13.97 -8.02
N VAL A 2 12.79 12.69 -8.32
CA VAL A 2 13.59 11.72 -7.57
C VAL A 2 14.93 11.64 -8.30
N PRO A 3 16.07 11.96 -7.64
CA PRO A 3 17.37 11.89 -8.29
C PRO A 3 17.76 10.43 -8.55
N SER A 4 17.95 10.06 -9.80
CA SER A 4 18.05 8.70 -10.30
C SER A 4 19.42 8.02 -10.19
N GLU A 5 20.45 8.59 -9.56
CA GLU A 5 21.79 7.98 -9.57
C GLU A 5 22.60 8.01 -8.26
N GLY A 6 22.15 8.68 -7.21
CA GLY A 6 22.90 8.81 -5.96
C GLY A 6 22.82 7.63 -4.98
N TRP A 7 21.96 6.67 -5.23
CA TRP A 7 21.56 5.66 -4.23
C TRP A 7 22.53 4.48 -4.08
N ILE A 8 23.15 4.07 -5.18
CA ILE A 8 23.98 2.87 -5.23
C ILE A 8 25.38 3.12 -4.64
N GLN A 9 25.83 4.36 -4.67
CA GLN A 9 27.18 4.70 -4.19
C GLN A 9 27.29 4.86 -2.68
N ALA A 10 26.19 5.22 -1.98
CA ALA A 10 26.20 5.42 -0.53
C ALA A 10 26.25 4.09 0.27
N LEU A 11 25.81 2.99 -0.30
CA LEU A 11 25.80 1.68 0.37
C LEU A 11 27.14 0.93 0.24
N ARG A 12 28.07 1.33 -0.63
CA ARG A 12 29.37 0.66 -0.83
C ARG A 12 30.48 1.13 0.10
N SER A 13 30.30 2.17 0.85
CA SER A 13 31.36 2.79 1.65
C SER A 13 31.45 2.33 3.11
N SER A 14 30.58 1.41 3.58
CA SER A 14 30.52 1.07 5.00
C SER A 14 31.06 -0.33 5.38
N SER A 15 31.76 -1.04 4.48
CA SER A 15 32.29 -2.38 4.80
C SER A 15 33.81 -2.42 4.89
N GLN A 16 34.42 -1.70 5.85
CA GLN A 16 35.75 -2.03 6.33
C GLN A 16 35.90 -1.64 7.80
N GLY A 17 35.78 -2.63 8.67
CA GLY A 17 36.01 -2.47 10.10
C GLY A 17 35.85 -3.81 10.83
N THR A 18 36.76 -4.76 10.56
CA THR A 18 36.91 -5.96 11.38
C THR A 18 37.48 -5.58 12.74
N THR A 19 36.68 -5.75 13.79
CA THR A 19 37.19 -5.80 15.17
C THR A 19 36.79 -7.13 15.76
N THR A 20 37.78 -7.99 15.89
CA THR A 20 37.74 -9.25 16.65
C THR A 20 37.59 -8.94 18.13
N CYS A 21 36.52 -9.39 18.76
CA CYS A 21 36.43 -9.48 20.21
C CYS A 21 36.64 -10.95 20.65
N GLU A 22 37.73 -11.17 21.36
CA GLU A 22 38.03 -12.43 22.04
C GLU A 22 37.04 -12.65 23.19
N LEU A 23 36.59 -13.92 23.28
CA LEU A 23 35.80 -14.46 24.39
C LEU A 23 36.73 -14.91 25.51
N GLY A 24 36.65 -14.29 26.68
CA GLY A 24 37.20 -14.77 27.90
C GLY A 24 36.14 -15.46 28.77
N PRO A 25 36.41 -16.59 29.44
CA PRO A 25 35.46 -17.33 30.23
C PRO A 25 35.39 -16.87 31.69
N GLU A 26 34.31 -17.27 32.35
CA GLU A 26 34.03 -17.29 33.80
C GLU A 26 33.27 -16.08 34.37
N ASN A 27 32.02 -16.28 34.68
CA ASN A 27 31.56 -16.54 36.06
C ASN A 27 30.06 -16.90 36.13
N ALA A 28 29.85 -18.12 36.63
CA ALA A 28 28.56 -18.58 37.08
C ALA A 28 28.24 -18.00 38.49
N LEU A 29 26.95 -18.00 38.81
CA LEU A 29 26.32 -17.77 40.13
C LEU A 29 25.90 -16.30 40.42
N LEU A 30 24.60 -16.04 40.25
CA LEU A 30 23.68 -15.84 41.37
C LEU A 30 22.25 -15.53 40.81
N ARG A 31 21.37 -16.51 41.02
CA ARG A 31 19.93 -16.28 40.90
C ARG A 31 19.52 -15.31 42.01
N SER A 32 18.97 -14.17 41.66
CA SER A 32 18.10 -13.39 42.51
C SER A 32 16.90 -12.95 41.68
N SER A 33 15.79 -13.62 41.98
CA SER A 33 14.45 -13.31 41.51
C SER A 33 13.99 -12.04 42.24
N THR A 34 14.07 -10.90 41.54
CA THR A 34 13.27 -9.71 41.91
C THR A 34 12.64 -9.19 40.63
N LYS A 35 11.34 -9.42 40.50
CA LYS A 35 10.47 -8.85 39.50
C LYS A 35 10.55 -7.31 39.63
N PRO A 36 10.93 -6.56 38.59
CA PRO A 36 10.83 -5.12 38.64
C PRO A 36 9.36 -4.73 38.47
N ASP A 37 8.74 -4.24 39.53
CA ASP A 37 7.37 -3.71 39.56
C ASP A 37 7.26 -2.31 38.92
N ASN A 38 8.08 -2.03 37.90
CA ASN A 38 8.04 -0.76 37.15
C ASN A 38 8.13 -1.02 35.65
N ALA A 39 7.13 -1.72 35.11
CA ALA A 39 6.87 -1.64 33.68
C ALA A 39 6.37 -0.21 33.36
N PRO A 40 6.95 0.50 32.38
CA PRO A 40 6.40 1.77 31.95
C PRO A 40 4.95 1.55 31.52
N GLN A 41 4.02 2.22 32.20
CA GLN A 41 2.63 2.23 31.73
C GLN A 41 2.62 2.85 30.35
N GLU A 42 2.28 2.06 29.33
CA GLU A 42 1.95 2.55 28.00
C GLU A 42 0.81 3.57 28.16
N ARG A 43 1.19 4.85 28.13
CA ARG A 43 0.22 5.92 27.98
C ARG A 43 -0.40 5.75 26.61
N LYS A 44 -1.60 5.17 26.54
CA LYS A 44 -2.41 5.22 25.34
C LYS A 44 -2.55 6.69 24.95
N PRO A 45 -2.10 7.09 23.74
CA PRO A 45 -2.26 8.46 23.31
C PRO A 45 -3.76 8.77 23.28
N ASN A 46 -4.17 9.76 24.04
CA ASN A 46 -5.56 10.26 24.07
C ASN A 46 -5.74 11.18 22.86
N TYR A 47 -5.73 10.60 21.65
CA TYR A 47 -6.22 11.32 20.48
C TYR A 47 -7.73 11.33 20.57
N PRO A 48 -8.39 12.52 20.61
CA PRO A 48 -9.82 12.58 20.40
C PRO A 48 -10.10 12.08 18.99
N ILE A 49 -10.54 10.82 18.88
CA ILE A 49 -11.10 10.33 17.63
C ILE A 49 -12.36 11.17 17.43
N PRO A 50 -12.44 12.05 16.40
CA PRO A 50 -13.70 12.70 16.09
C PRO A 50 -14.72 11.59 15.90
N ASP A 51 -15.86 11.70 16.56
CA ASP A 51 -16.96 10.73 16.48
C ASP A 51 -17.47 10.75 15.02
N LEU A 52 -16.81 9.98 14.19
CA LEU A 52 -17.21 9.74 12.81
C LEU A 52 -18.46 8.85 12.85
N ARG A 53 -19.55 9.44 13.38
CA ARG A 53 -20.88 8.95 13.07
C ARG A 53 -21.14 9.28 11.60
N TYR A 54 -20.59 8.42 10.75
CA TYR A 54 -21.01 8.34 9.37
C TYR A 54 -22.49 7.92 9.42
N THR A 55 -23.37 8.90 9.45
CA THR A 55 -24.81 8.69 9.27
C THR A 55 -24.96 8.26 7.82
N ILE A 56 -25.03 6.94 7.59
CA ILE A 56 -25.52 6.41 6.33
C ILE A 56 -26.98 6.86 6.26
N THR A 57 -27.21 8.01 5.64
CA THR A 57 -28.54 8.42 5.23
C THR A 57 -28.93 7.49 4.10
N THR A 58 -29.51 6.33 4.43
CA THR A 58 -30.26 5.55 3.46
C THR A 58 -31.36 6.45 2.96
N ARG A 59 -31.13 7.07 1.80
CA ARG A 59 -32.15 7.76 1.06
C ARG A 59 -33.14 6.68 0.62
N GLU A 60 -34.17 6.47 1.43
CA GLU A 60 -35.33 5.66 1.03
C GLU A 60 -35.85 6.25 -0.27
N VAL A 61 -35.56 5.56 -1.36
CA VAL A 61 -36.26 5.78 -2.62
C VAL A 61 -37.66 5.25 -2.40
N ARG A 62 -38.53 6.12 -1.87
CA ARG A 62 -39.95 5.87 -1.77
C ARG A 62 -40.51 5.91 -3.20
N GLY A 63 -40.45 4.75 -3.86
CA GLY A 63 -41.18 4.50 -5.10
C GLY A 63 -42.68 4.61 -4.81
N GLU A 64 -43.24 5.71 -5.13
CA GLU A 64 -44.71 5.83 -5.18
C GLU A 64 -45.23 4.95 -6.32
N ALA A 65 -45.62 3.73 -5.93
CA ALA A 65 -46.36 2.84 -6.81
C ALA A 65 -47.76 3.42 -6.98
N GLY A 66 -47.87 4.33 -7.93
CA GLY A 66 -49.17 4.76 -8.47
C GLY A 66 -49.85 3.59 -9.14
N MET A 67 -50.72 2.90 -8.40
CA MET A 67 -51.55 1.82 -8.92
C MET A 67 -52.61 2.37 -9.86
N SER A 68 -52.24 2.59 -11.12
CA SER A 68 -53.15 2.77 -12.22
C SER A 68 -53.77 1.41 -12.58
N ARG A 69 -55.09 1.30 -12.30
CA ARG A 69 -55.88 0.14 -12.73
C ARG A 69 -56.00 0.19 -14.24
N PHE A 70 -55.15 -0.57 -14.94
CA PHE A 70 -55.33 -0.86 -16.35
C PHE A 70 -56.10 -2.19 -16.53
N SER A 71 -57.31 -2.08 -17.06
CA SER A 71 -58.22 -3.14 -17.39
C SER A 71 -57.60 -4.04 -18.46
N SER A 72 -57.75 -5.34 -18.20
CA SER A 72 -57.30 -6.44 -19.06
C SER A 72 -57.95 -6.41 -20.44
N LYS A 73 -57.18 -6.56 -21.52
CA LYS A 73 -57.47 -7.44 -22.68
C LYS A 73 -56.16 -7.57 -23.51
N GLY A 74 -55.57 -8.74 -23.44
CA GLY A 74 -54.81 -9.43 -24.49
C GLY A 74 -53.59 -8.75 -25.07
N ALA A 75 -52.41 -9.25 -24.68
CA ALA A 75 -51.33 -9.62 -25.60
C ALA A 75 -50.14 -10.16 -24.78
N THR A 76 -49.88 -11.44 -24.90
CA THR A 76 -48.68 -12.10 -24.41
C THR A 76 -47.51 -11.67 -25.27
N LEU A 77 -46.76 -10.67 -24.83
CA LEU A 77 -45.44 -10.34 -25.38
C LEU A 77 -44.41 -10.85 -24.39
N LEU A 78 -43.71 -11.91 -24.83
CA LEU A 78 -42.52 -12.43 -24.18
C LEU A 78 -41.47 -11.32 -24.15
N GLY A 79 -41.41 -10.57 -23.05
CA GLY A 79 -40.37 -9.58 -22.80
C GLY A 79 -39.05 -10.28 -22.48
N LEU A 80 -38.19 -10.39 -23.48
CA LEU A 80 -36.78 -10.74 -23.30
C LEU A 80 -36.16 -9.63 -22.47
N ALA A 81 -36.04 -9.81 -21.16
CA ALA A 81 -35.30 -8.92 -20.27
C ALA A 81 -33.83 -9.06 -20.64
N ILE A 82 -33.33 -8.15 -21.48
CA ILE A 82 -31.90 -7.94 -21.69
C ILE A 82 -31.36 -7.40 -20.36
N LEU A 83 -30.77 -8.27 -19.56
CA LEU A 83 -29.89 -7.90 -18.46
C LEU A 83 -28.66 -7.20 -19.08
N THR A 84 -28.78 -5.92 -19.38
CA THR A 84 -27.63 -5.07 -19.64
C THR A 84 -26.88 -4.95 -18.33
N GLY A 85 -25.85 -5.81 -18.17
CA GLY A 85 -24.86 -5.63 -17.11
C GLY A 85 -24.26 -4.24 -17.29
N THR A 86 -24.64 -3.31 -16.43
CA THR A 86 -23.98 -2.03 -16.33
C THR A 86 -22.58 -2.32 -15.74
N SER A 87 -21.57 -2.43 -16.60
CA SER A 87 -20.20 -2.32 -16.14
C SER A 87 -20.11 -1.01 -15.37
N ALA A 88 -19.74 -1.08 -14.09
CA ALA A 88 -19.53 0.11 -13.29
C ALA A 88 -18.31 0.83 -13.91
N LEU A 89 -18.57 1.93 -14.63
CA LEU A 89 -17.50 2.81 -15.10
C LEU A 89 -16.88 3.49 -13.87
N GLY A 90 -15.56 3.65 -13.89
CA GLY A 90 -14.85 4.36 -12.84
C GLY A 90 -15.41 5.77 -12.63
N SER A 91 -15.50 6.17 -11.40
CA SER A 91 -16.03 7.45 -10.96
C SER A 91 -14.90 8.41 -10.56
N GLU A 92 -15.24 9.69 -10.36
CA GLU A 92 -14.31 10.66 -9.77
C GLU A 92 -13.82 10.20 -8.39
N ALA A 93 -14.67 9.50 -7.62
CA ALA A 93 -14.28 8.94 -6.34
C ALA A 93 -13.21 7.83 -6.48
N ASP A 94 -13.24 7.02 -7.54
CA ASP A 94 -12.21 6.02 -7.82
C ASP A 94 -10.88 6.68 -8.18
N VAL A 95 -10.92 7.77 -8.94
CA VAL A 95 -9.74 8.58 -9.28
C VAL A 95 -9.11 9.17 -8.01
N ASP A 96 -9.90 9.73 -7.12
CA ASP A 96 -9.43 10.28 -5.84
C ASP A 96 -8.91 9.19 -4.92
N TYR A 97 -9.60 8.06 -4.81
CA TYR A 97 -9.16 6.92 -4.00
C TYR A 97 -7.82 6.38 -4.47
N ARG A 98 -7.64 6.21 -5.78
CA ARG A 98 -6.34 5.84 -6.36
C ARG A 98 -5.25 6.84 -6.00
N HIS A 99 -5.51 8.12 -6.17
CA HIS A 99 -4.55 9.18 -5.88
C HIS A 99 -4.06 9.09 -4.42
N TYR A 100 -4.98 9.07 -3.45
CA TYR A 100 -4.62 8.98 -2.04
C TYR A 100 -3.94 7.66 -1.67
N SER A 101 -4.31 6.56 -2.33
CA SER A 101 -3.65 5.27 -2.15
C SER A 101 -2.20 5.31 -2.61
N MET A 102 -1.92 5.92 -3.75
CA MET A 102 -0.56 6.08 -4.27
C MET A 102 0.27 7.07 -3.45
N GLU A 103 -0.33 8.14 -2.93
CA GLU A 103 0.33 9.06 -1.99
C GLU A 103 0.72 8.35 -0.69
N ALA A 104 -0.15 7.47 -0.16
CA ALA A 104 0.15 6.69 1.03
C ALA A 104 1.35 5.76 0.81
N ILE A 105 1.40 5.04 -0.33
CA ILE A 105 2.55 4.21 -0.72
C ILE A 105 3.82 5.08 -0.79
N GLY A 106 3.73 6.23 -1.44
CA GLY A 106 4.83 7.19 -1.55
C GLY A 106 5.31 7.68 -0.19
N GLY A 107 4.40 7.98 0.73
CA GLY A 107 4.70 8.38 2.11
C GLY A 107 5.45 7.30 2.89
N HIS A 108 4.99 6.05 2.80
CA HIS A 108 5.70 4.91 3.39
C HIS A 108 7.10 4.74 2.81
N MET A 109 7.26 4.86 1.48
CA MET A 109 8.56 4.78 0.82
C MET A 109 9.51 5.88 1.30
N GLN A 110 9.05 7.12 1.45
CA GLN A 110 9.87 8.22 1.99
C GLN A 110 10.30 7.95 3.44
N ALA A 111 9.43 7.41 4.28
CA ALA A 111 9.77 7.05 5.65
C ALA A 111 10.84 5.93 5.69
N ILE A 112 10.71 4.90 4.86
CA ILE A 112 11.71 3.83 4.70
C ILE A 112 13.07 4.43 4.36
N VAL A 113 13.11 5.35 3.40
CA VAL A 113 14.36 6.01 2.99
C VAL A 113 15.01 6.73 4.15
N LYS A 114 14.25 7.45 4.98
CA LYS A 114 14.77 8.16 6.17
C LYS A 114 15.36 7.17 7.18
N ILE A 115 14.71 6.03 7.38
CA ILE A 115 15.18 4.97 8.28
C ILE A 115 16.47 4.36 7.76
N LEU A 116 16.50 3.92 6.50
CA LEU A 116 17.66 3.26 5.90
C LEU A 116 18.88 4.18 5.79
N ARG A 117 18.67 5.48 5.63
CA ARG A 117 19.74 6.49 5.67
C ARG A 117 20.17 6.89 7.07
N GLN A 118 19.56 6.28 8.10
CA GLN A 118 19.81 6.61 9.49
C GLN A 118 19.57 8.11 9.83
N GLU A 119 18.69 8.77 9.07
CA GLU A 119 18.29 10.16 9.33
C GLU A 119 17.35 10.26 10.55
N VAL A 120 16.77 9.12 10.96
CA VAL A 120 15.92 8.98 12.15
C VAL A 120 16.25 7.71 12.92
N PRO A 121 16.14 7.69 14.27
CA PRO A 121 16.52 6.55 15.11
C PRO A 121 15.37 5.50 15.22
N HIS A 122 14.67 5.20 14.14
CA HIS A 122 13.45 4.39 14.15
C HIS A 122 13.57 3.10 13.33
N SER A 123 14.71 2.39 13.46
CA SER A 123 14.95 1.14 12.70
C SER A 123 13.85 0.09 12.91
N GLY A 124 13.28 0.01 14.11
CA GLY A 124 12.18 -0.90 14.41
C GLY A 124 10.86 -0.59 13.67
N HIS A 125 10.74 0.57 13.01
CA HIS A 125 9.56 0.89 12.21
C HIS A 125 9.66 0.43 10.76
N LEU A 126 10.81 -0.09 10.32
CA LEU A 126 11.03 -0.49 8.93
C LEU A 126 10.01 -1.53 8.47
N SER A 127 9.80 -2.58 9.25
CA SER A 127 8.83 -3.63 8.94
C SER A 127 7.39 -3.11 8.88
N ILE A 128 7.02 -2.12 9.69
CA ILE A 128 5.67 -1.52 9.66
C ILE A 128 5.42 -0.87 8.29
N HIS A 129 6.37 -0.07 7.80
CA HIS A 129 6.23 0.58 6.50
C HIS A 129 6.32 -0.42 5.33
N ALA A 130 7.17 -1.44 5.45
CA ALA A 130 7.30 -2.49 4.45
C ALA A 130 6.00 -3.30 4.32
N ASN A 131 5.40 -3.71 5.44
CA ASN A 131 4.10 -4.39 5.46
C ASN A 131 3.00 -3.53 4.84
N ALA A 132 2.94 -2.24 5.17
CA ALA A 132 1.94 -1.33 4.61
C ALA A 132 2.05 -1.24 3.08
N ILE A 133 3.27 -1.18 2.51
CA ILE A 133 3.46 -1.18 1.05
C ILE A 133 3.03 -2.52 0.45
N ALA A 134 3.36 -3.66 1.07
CA ALA A 134 2.95 -4.98 0.60
C ALA A 134 1.42 -5.14 0.61
N ASP A 135 0.76 -4.67 1.67
CA ASP A 135 -0.70 -4.66 1.76
C ASP A 135 -1.34 -3.79 0.66
N MET A 136 -0.80 -2.60 0.42
CA MET A 136 -1.27 -1.73 -0.65
C MET A 136 -0.99 -2.30 -2.05
N ALA A 137 0.12 -3.02 -2.24
CA ALA A 137 0.42 -3.66 -3.50
C ALA A 137 -0.61 -4.73 -3.89
N ARG A 138 -1.21 -5.42 -2.91
CA ARG A 138 -2.28 -6.42 -3.14
C ARG A 138 -3.58 -5.79 -3.66
N VAL A 139 -3.90 -4.59 -3.25
CA VAL A 139 -5.11 -3.88 -3.69
C VAL A 139 -4.87 -2.98 -4.91
N ALA A 140 -3.61 -2.82 -5.33
CA ALA A 140 -3.25 -1.95 -6.43
C ALA A 140 -4.01 -2.25 -7.76
N PRO A 141 -4.30 -3.51 -8.13
CA PRO A 141 -5.09 -3.79 -9.32
C PRO A 141 -6.49 -3.16 -9.29
N ASP A 142 -7.11 -3.06 -8.13
CA ASP A 142 -8.46 -2.52 -7.97
C ASP A 142 -8.52 -0.99 -8.08
N LEU A 143 -7.36 -0.32 -8.09
CA LEU A 143 -7.27 1.14 -8.17
C LEU A 143 -7.48 1.71 -9.58
N PHE A 144 -7.58 0.85 -10.61
CA PHE A 144 -7.63 1.26 -12.00
C PHE A 144 -8.86 0.70 -12.74
N PRO A 145 -10.09 0.87 -12.21
CA PRO A 145 -11.28 0.41 -12.91
C PRO A 145 -11.41 1.14 -14.27
N GLU A 146 -12.01 0.47 -15.23
CA GLU A 146 -12.24 1.06 -16.55
C GLU A 146 -13.11 2.33 -16.41
N GLY A 147 -12.75 3.39 -17.13
CA GLY A 147 -13.44 4.67 -17.03
C GLY A 147 -12.94 5.59 -15.90
N SER A 148 -11.91 5.18 -15.13
CA SER A 148 -11.30 6.02 -14.09
C SER A 148 -10.07 6.81 -14.57
N GLN A 149 -10.03 7.20 -15.85
CA GLN A 149 -8.99 8.08 -16.37
C GLN A 149 -8.98 9.41 -15.63
N GLY A 150 -7.82 9.98 -15.44
CA GLY A 150 -7.68 11.30 -14.84
C GLY A 150 -6.50 11.41 -13.88
N ARG A 151 -6.22 12.64 -13.46
CA ARG A 151 -5.02 13.05 -12.75
C ARG A 151 -3.77 12.56 -13.50
N GLU A 152 -2.81 11.97 -12.82
CA GLU A 152 -1.54 11.54 -13.41
C GLU A 152 -1.61 10.16 -14.11
N ALA A 153 -2.77 9.51 -14.16
CA ALA A 153 -2.91 8.20 -14.81
C ALA A 153 -3.04 8.34 -16.34
N LEU A 154 -2.06 7.82 -17.06
CA LEU A 154 -2.05 7.89 -18.53
C LEU A 154 -3.06 6.91 -19.15
N PRO A 155 -3.66 7.24 -20.32
CA PRO A 155 -4.57 6.35 -21.03
C PRO A 155 -3.97 4.98 -21.38
N ALA A 156 -2.65 4.90 -21.52
CA ALA A 156 -1.91 3.65 -21.79
C ALA A 156 -2.23 2.52 -20.78
N ILE A 157 -2.67 2.84 -19.57
CA ILE A 157 -3.09 1.87 -18.56
C ILE A 157 -4.20 0.96 -19.10
N TRP A 158 -5.20 1.56 -19.76
CA TRP A 158 -6.37 0.85 -20.30
C TRP A 158 -6.20 0.43 -21.75
N GLU A 159 -5.24 1.03 -22.47
CA GLU A 159 -4.88 0.66 -23.84
C GLU A 159 -3.94 -0.54 -23.90
N GLN A 160 -3.15 -0.76 -22.83
CA GLN A 160 -2.14 -1.83 -22.74
C GLN A 160 -2.34 -2.66 -21.46
N PRO A 161 -3.52 -3.24 -21.24
CA PRO A 161 -3.89 -3.86 -19.96
C PRO A 161 -2.99 -5.04 -19.56
N GLU A 162 -2.49 -5.81 -20.56
CA GLU A 162 -1.60 -6.95 -20.28
C GLU A 162 -0.21 -6.52 -19.81
N ASP A 163 0.37 -5.45 -20.38
CA ASP A 163 1.65 -4.94 -19.90
C ASP A 163 1.49 -4.24 -18.57
N PHE A 164 0.42 -3.47 -18.40
CA PHE A 164 0.12 -2.83 -17.12
C PHE A 164 -0.06 -3.86 -15.97
N ALA A 165 -0.77 -4.96 -16.22
CA ALA A 165 -0.91 -6.05 -15.25
C ALA A 165 0.46 -6.64 -14.85
N LYS A 166 1.36 -6.86 -15.80
CA LYS A 166 2.73 -7.32 -15.50
C LYS A 166 3.51 -6.34 -14.61
N ARG A 167 3.27 -5.02 -14.76
CA ARG A 167 3.91 -4.02 -13.89
C ARG A 167 3.35 -4.06 -12.47
N LEU A 168 2.05 -4.27 -12.33
CA LEU A 168 1.42 -4.48 -11.01
C LEU A 168 1.92 -5.75 -10.34
N ASP A 169 2.06 -6.86 -11.07
CA ASP A 169 2.63 -8.11 -10.57
C ASP A 169 4.09 -7.93 -10.12
N ALA A 170 4.87 -7.19 -10.89
CA ALA A 170 6.26 -6.87 -10.53
C ALA A 170 6.33 -6.01 -9.25
N PHE A 171 5.44 -5.02 -9.13
CA PHE A 171 5.34 -4.21 -7.91
C PHE A 171 4.95 -5.07 -6.70
N HIS A 172 3.92 -5.91 -6.82
CA HIS A 172 3.49 -6.80 -5.75
C HIS A 172 4.63 -7.73 -5.31
N SER A 173 5.29 -8.40 -6.26
CA SER A 173 6.40 -9.31 -5.98
C SER A 173 7.57 -8.61 -5.29
N ALA A 174 7.91 -7.40 -5.72
CA ALA A 174 8.99 -6.62 -5.11
C ALA A 174 8.61 -6.10 -3.71
N ALA A 175 7.35 -5.76 -3.48
CA ALA A 175 6.85 -5.33 -2.19
C ALA A 175 6.86 -6.47 -1.15
N GLU A 176 6.44 -7.68 -1.54
CA GLU A 176 6.52 -8.86 -0.68
C GLU A 176 7.99 -9.22 -0.37
N ALA A 177 8.88 -9.20 -1.37
CA ALA A 177 10.30 -9.45 -1.15
C ALA A 177 10.92 -8.43 -0.18
N PHE A 178 10.54 -7.15 -0.28
CA PHE A 178 11.02 -6.12 0.63
C PHE A 178 10.44 -6.29 2.05
N LYS A 179 9.19 -6.69 2.18
CA LYS A 179 8.57 -7.02 3.47
C LYS A 179 9.34 -8.12 4.16
N ASP A 180 9.59 -9.25 3.46
CA ASP A 180 10.31 -10.40 4.01
C ASP A 180 11.75 -10.02 4.42
N ALA A 181 12.43 -9.21 3.61
CA ALA A 181 13.75 -8.70 3.94
C ALA A 181 13.75 -7.80 5.19
N ALA A 182 12.76 -6.90 5.30
CA ALA A 182 12.60 -6.02 6.45
C ALA A 182 12.30 -6.81 7.75
N GLU A 183 11.55 -7.90 7.65
CA GLU A 183 11.24 -8.79 8.76
C GLU A 183 12.46 -9.62 9.19
N SER A 184 13.31 -10.03 8.24
CA SER A 184 14.55 -10.74 8.53
C SER A 184 15.58 -9.89 9.28
N GLY A 185 15.54 -8.57 9.06
CA GLY A 185 16.50 -7.63 9.63
C GLY A 185 17.90 -7.69 9.02
N ASP A 186 18.11 -8.51 7.98
CA ASP A 186 19.41 -8.65 7.31
C ASP A 186 19.69 -7.43 6.39
N PRO A 187 20.76 -6.65 6.65
CA PRO A 187 21.02 -5.43 5.90
C PRO A 187 21.29 -5.63 4.40
N GLU A 188 21.87 -6.76 4.00
CA GLU A 188 22.17 -7.05 2.60
C GLU A 188 20.88 -7.37 1.84
N SER A 189 20.02 -8.21 2.42
CA SER A 189 18.69 -8.52 1.88
C SER A 189 17.83 -7.27 1.78
N ILE A 190 17.81 -6.42 2.81
CA ILE A 190 17.08 -5.14 2.81
C ILE A 190 17.59 -4.23 1.69
N GLY A 191 18.91 -4.08 1.55
CA GLY A 191 19.52 -3.24 0.51
C GLY A 191 19.19 -3.71 -0.91
N SER A 192 19.20 -5.02 -1.14
CA SER A 192 18.83 -5.62 -2.42
C SER A 192 17.34 -5.43 -2.72
N ALA A 193 16.48 -5.76 -1.75
CA ALA A 193 15.04 -5.74 -1.93
C ALA A 193 14.48 -4.32 -2.11
N ILE A 194 14.98 -3.31 -1.38
CA ILE A 194 14.56 -1.91 -1.58
C ILE A 194 14.95 -1.39 -2.97
N GLY A 195 16.10 -1.83 -3.49
CA GLY A 195 16.51 -1.53 -4.87
C GLY A 195 15.53 -2.11 -5.88
N GLY A 196 15.11 -3.37 -5.71
CA GLY A 196 14.10 -4.03 -6.55
C GLY A 196 12.75 -3.33 -6.48
N LEU A 197 12.28 -2.96 -5.29
CA LEU A 197 11.04 -2.22 -5.12
C LEU A 197 11.08 -0.87 -5.83
N GLY A 198 12.18 -0.12 -5.70
CA GLY A 198 12.36 1.15 -6.41
C GLY A 198 12.33 1.01 -7.93
N GLN A 199 12.92 -0.07 -8.47
CA GLN A 199 12.87 -0.37 -9.90
C GLN A 199 11.45 -0.71 -10.37
N ALA A 200 10.68 -1.47 -9.60
CA ALA A 200 9.29 -1.79 -9.92
C ALA A 200 8.42 -0.53 -9.97
N CYS A 201 8.56 0.36 -8.97
CA CYS A 201 7.87 1.66 -8.97
C CYS A 201 8.22 2.48 -10.21
N LYS A 202 9.51 2.63 -10.52
CA LYS A 202 9.98 3.38 -11.68
C LYS A 202 9.47 2.78 -12.99
N GLY A 203 9.55 1.45 -13.15
CA GLY A 203 9.17 0.76 -14.36
C GLY A 203 7.68 0.90 -14.72
N CYS A 204 6.81 1.10 -13.71
CA CYS A 204 5.41 1.45 -13.92
C CYS A 204 5.25 2.94 -14.22
N HIS A 205 5.81 3.82 -13.39
CA HIS A 205 5.65 5.27 -13.48
C HIS A 205 6.19 5.86 -14.80
N ASP A 206 7.28 5.35 -15.32
CA ASP A 206 7.85 5.83 -16.60
C ASP A 206 6.91 5.66 -17.81
N ASN A 207 5.95 4.71 -17.73
CA ASN A 207 5.11 4.36 -18.89
C ASN A 207 3.63 4.70 -18.66
N TYR A 208 3.19 4.83 -17.41
CA TYR A 208 1.78 4.87 -17.07
C TYR A 208 1.39 6.07 -16.19
N ARG A 209 2.34 6.92 -15.82
CA ARG A 209 2.12 8.11 -15.04
C ARG A 209 2.63 9.37 -15.75
N GLU A 210 1.83 10.44 -15.73
CA GLU A 210 2.24 11.78 -16.17
C GLU A 210 3.23 12.39 -15.15
N GLU A 211 4.26 13.11 -15.64
CA GLU A 211 5.27 13.78 -14.81
C GLU A 211 4.77 15.11 -14.23
#